data_b4f52e9d6f9783eca6b080d5cd24003b
#
_entry.id   b4f52e9d6f9783eca6b080d5cd24003b
#
_cell.length_a   1.000
_cell.length_b   1.000
_cell.length_c   1.000
_cell.angle_alpha   90.00
_cell.angle_beta   90.00
_cell.angle_gamma   90.00
#
_symmetry.space_group_name_H-M   'P 1'
#
loop_
_entity.id
_entity.type
_entity.pdbx_description
1 polymer ?
#
loop_
_entity_poly.entity_id
_entity_poly.type
_entity_poly.pdbx_seq_one_letter_code
_entity_poly.pdbx_strand_id
1 'polypeptide(L)'
;PYEGERSIQSILQGLRDQFNWAPVEEGGHLIGLTKDGGNVSLEPGGALELSGAPLETIHETCDEVNVHLREVKEIADKIGVGFIGLGAAPIWQHEDVGLMPKGRYQLMDAYMGKVGTMGRTMMRRTCTVQVNLDFSSESDMVQKFRVALALQPVATALFANSPFFEGQVNGHKSWRARVWRDLDADRTGMLPFVFEDGMGFQRYV
;
A
#
# COMPACT_ATOMS: atom_id res chain seq x y z
N PRO A 1 11.45 -9.11 -8.53
CA PRO A 1 11.07 -8.88 -9.94
C PRO A 1 9.63 -9.31 -10.21
N TYR A 2 9.05 -8.84 -11.35
CA TYR A 2 7.73 -9.29 -11.78
C TYR A 2 7.79 -10.72 -12.33
N GLU A 3 8.76 -11.05 -13.16
CA GLU A 3 8.93 -12.34 -13.85
C GLU A 3 10.07 -13.17 -13.27
N GLY A 4 10.03 -14.49 -13.53
CA GLY A 4 11.03 -15.47 -13.13
C GLY A 4 10.48 -16.46 -12.10
N GLU A 5 11.28 -17.46 -11.74
CA GLU A 5 10.85 -18.52 -10.80
C GLU A 5 10.57 -18.00 -9.40
N ARG A 6 11.35 -17.01 -8.93
CA ARG A 6 11.21 -16.35 -7.61
C ARG A 6 10.65 -14.95 -7.78
N SER A 7 9.45 -14.83 -8.31
CA SER A 7 8.85 -13.57 -8.69
C SER A 7 7.47 -13.38 -8.07
N ILE A 8 7.00 -12.14 -8.10
CA ILE A 8 5.65 -11.85 -7.63
C ILE A 8 4.58 -12.44 -8.55
N GLN A 9 4.87 -12.57 -9.86
CA GLN A 9 4.00 -13.27 -10.79
C GLN A 9 3.81 -14.75 -10.41
N SER A 10 4.89 -15.44 -9.99
CA SER A 10 4.82 -16.83 -9.52
C SER A 10 3.97 -16.97 -8.25
N ILE A 11 3.98 -15.96 -7.36
CA ILE A 11 3.07 -15.92 -6.20
C ILE A 11 1.62 -15.81 -6.67
N LEU A 12 1.30 -14.87 -7.59
CA LEU A 12 -0.07 -14.74 -8.11
C LEU A 12 -0.54 -16.01 -8.81
N GLN A 13 0.31 -16.64 -9.63
CA GLN A 13 0.01 -17.90 -10.30
C GLN A 13 -0.28 -19.01 -9.28
N GLY A 14 0.55 -19.13 -8.24
CA GLY A 14 0.35 -20.11 -7.18
C GLY A 14 -0.96 -19.91 -6.42
N LEU A 15 -1.31 -18.67 -6.10
CA LEU A 15 -2.59 -18.35 -5.45
C LEU A 15 -3.79 -18.71 -6.35
N ARG A 16 -3.73 -18.39 -7.65
CA ARG A 16 -4.74 -18.76 -8.64
C ARG A 16 -4.91 -20.27 -8.70
N ASP A 17 -3.83 -21.00 -8.87
CA ASP A 17 -3.84 -22.43 -9.21
C ASP A 17 -4.17 -23.32 -8.00
N GLN A 18 -3.79 -22.93 -6.78
CA GLN A 18 -3.98 -23.73 -5.58
C GLN A 18 -5.19 -23.32 -4.74
N PHE A 19 -5.53 -22.03 -4.74
CA PHE A 19 -6.58 -21.50 -3.86
C PHE A 19 -7.77 -20.91 -4.60
N ASN A 20 -7.85 -21.15 -5.93
CA ASN A 20 -8.97 -20.74 -6.78
C ASN A 20 -9.25 -19.24 -6.81
N TRP A 21 -8.20 -18.42 -6.74
CA TRP A 21 -8.32 -17.00 -7.00
C TRP A 21 -8.57 -16.74 -8.49
N ALA A 22 -9.53 -15.88 -8.81
CA ALA A 22 -9.82 -15.51 -10.18
C ALA A 22 -8.79 -14.48 -10.69
N PRO A 23 -8.21 -14.66 -11.91
CA PRO A 23 -7.17 -13.77 -12.41
C PRO A 23 -7.71 -12.41 -12.84
N VAL A 24 -6.90 -11.36 -12.63
CA VAL A 24 -7.06 -10.03 -13.20
C VAL A 24 -5.84 -9.74 -14.07
N GLU A 25 -6.07 -9.47 -15.35
CA GLU A 25 -5.00 -9.28 -16.33
C GLU A 25 -5.07 -7.90 -17.00
N GLU A 26 -3.92 -7.37 -17.36
CA GLU A 26 -3.77 -6.15 -18.17
C GLU A 26 -2.63 -6.37 -19.18
N GLY A 27 -2.91 -6.17 -20.46
CA GLY A 27 -1.91 -6.33 -21.51
C GLY A 27 -1.27 -7.73 -21.60
N GLY A 28 -1.99 -8.78 -21.18
CA GLY A 28 -1.47 -10.15 -21.12
C GLY A 28 -0.64 -10.47 -19.87
N HIS A 29 -0.54 -9.55 -18.92
CA HIS A 29 0.15 -9.75 -17.65
C HIS A 29 -0.86 -9.98 -16.51
N LEU A 30 -0.60 -10.97 -15.67
CA LEU A 30 -1.37 -11.23 -14.44
C LEU A 30 -0.99 -10.17 -13.40
N ILE A 31 -1.88 -9.21 -13.16
CA ILE A 31 -1.62 -8.05 -12.30
C ILE A 31 -2.36 -8.05 -10.97
N GLY A 32 -3.21 -9.03 -10.76
CA GLY A 32 -4.00 -9.16 -9.55
C GLY A 32 -4.89 -10.39 -9.58
N LEU A 33 -5.62 -10.56 -8.52
CA LEU A 33 -6.54 -11.69 -8.30
C LEU A 33 -7.77 -11.21 -7.53
N THR A 34 -8.90 -11.89 -7.70
CA THR A 34 -10.13 -11.63 -6.92
C THR A 34 -10.68 -12.92 -6.32
N LYS A 35 -11.25 -12.84 -5.12
CA LYS A 35 -11.90 -13.96 -4.45
C LYS A 35 -12.83 -13.44 -3.37
N ASP A 36 -14.04 -13.96 -3.29
CA ASP A 36 -15.02 -13.73 -2.20
C ASP A 36 -15.26 -12.24 -1.85
N GLY A 37 -15.21 -11.35 -2.85
CA GLY A 37 -15.40 -9.91 -2.65
C GLY A 37 -14.12 -9.14 -2.30
N GLY A 38 -13.02 -9.82 -1.96
CA GLY A 38 -11.69 -9.24 -1.80
C GLY A 38 -10.86 -9.30 -3.08
N ASN A 39 -9.74 -8.60 -3.07
CA ASN A 39 -8.77 -8.70 -4.16
C ASN A 39 -7.33 -8.64 -3.64
N VAL A 40 -6.44 -9.23 -4.44
CA VAL A 40 -4.98 -9.11 -4.27
C VAL A 40 -4.44 -8.36 -5.47
N SER A 41 -3.70 -7.31 -5.25
CA SER A 41 -3.10 -6.52 -6.33
C SER A 41 -1.61 -6.27 -6.11
N LEU A 42 -0.95 -5.78 -7.15
CA LEU A 42 0.44 -5.37 -7.10
C LEU A 42 0.54 -3.87 -7.02
N GLU A 43 1.29 -3.38 -6.04
CA GLU A 43 1.73 -2.01 -5.96
C GLU A 43 2.85 -1.71 -6.97
N PRO A 44 3.15 -0.44 -7.31
CA PRO A 44 4.09 -0.11 -8.38
C PRO A 44 5.45 -0.81 -8.30
N GLY A 45 5.98 -1.03 -7.10
CA GLY A 45 7.26 -1.72 -6.85
C GLY A 45 7.11 -3.22 -6.59
N GLY A 46 5.92 -3.79 -6.78
CA GLY A 46 5.68 -5.23 -6.62
C GLY A 46 5.36 -5.65 -5.19
N ALA A 47 5.03 -4.73 -4.28
CA ALA A 47 4.45 -5.11 -3.01
C ALA A 47 3.07 -5.76 -3.25
N LEU A 48 2.82 -6.87 -2.56
CA LEU A 48 1.56 -7.61 -2.64
C LEU A 48 0.56 -6.97 -1.66
N GLU A 49 -0.56 -6.51 -2.18
CA GLU A 49 -1.61 -5.88 -1.39
C GLU A 49 -2.87 -6.73 -1.37
N LEU A 50 -3.36 -7.06 -0.17
CA LEU A 50 -4.71 -7.55 0.04
C LEU A 50 -5.63 -6.34 0.26
N SER A 51 -6.62 -6.16 -0.61
CA SER A 51 -7.77 -5.31 -0.34
C SER A 51 -8.91 -6.23 0.09
N GLY A 52 -9.22 -6.21 1.38
CA GLY A 52 -10.18 -7.13 1.99
C GLY A 52 -11.61 -6.93 1.47
N ALA A 53 -12.43 -7.97 1.66
CA ALA A 53 -13.85 -7.92 1.38
C ALA A 53 -14.59 -6.96 2.35
N PRO A 54 -15.79 -6.47 1.99
CA PRO A 54 -16.65 -5.77 2.93
C PRO A 54 -17.19 -6.78 3.96
N LEU A 55 -16.66 -6.74 5.18
CA LEU A 55 -16.97 -7.65 6.28
C LEU A 55 -17.67 -6.90 7.40
N GLU A 56 -18.48 -7.60 8.19
CA GLU A 56 -19.30 -6.97 9.24
C GLU A 56 -18.54 -6.79 10.56
N THR A 57 -17.56 -7.66 10.82
CA THR A 57 -16.87 -7.70 12.11
C THR A 57 -15.35 -7.68 11.96
N ILE A 58 -14.67 -7.16 13.00
CA ILE A 58 -13.20 -7.20 13.08
C ILE A 58 -12.66 -8.64 13.14
N HIS A 59 -13.45 -9.60 13.63
CA HIS A 59 -13.06 -11.01 13.69
C HIS A 59 -12.99 -11.61 12.28
N GLU A 60 -13.97 -11.34 11.43
CA GLU A 60 -13.97 -11.76 10.02
C GLU A 60 -12.79 -11.13 9.26
N THR A 61 -12.51 -9.85 9.50
CA THR A 61 -11.33 -9.18 8.93
C THR A 61 -10.03 -9.87 9.39
N CYS A 62 -9.93 -10.22 10.66
CA CYS A 62 -8.78 -10.94 11.20
C CYS A 62 -8.62 -12.33 10.56
N ASP A 63 -9.72 -13.05 10.39
CA ASP A 63 -9.72 -14.38 9.75
C ASP A 63 -9.32 -14.28 8.27
N GLU A 64 -9.86 -13.31 7.52
CA GLU A 64 -9.48 -13.05 6.12
C GLU A 64 -7.97 -12.81 5.99
N VAL A 65 -7.41 -11.90 6.80
CA VAL A 65 -5.97 -11.61 6.80
C VAL A 65 -5.15 -12.86 7.13
N ASN A 66 -5.55 -13.63 8.14
CA ASN A 66 -4.85 -14.85 8.53
C ASN A 66 -4.92 -15.95 7.45
N VAL A 67 -6.05 -16.10 6.77
CA VAL A 67 -6.20 -17.01 5.63
C VAL A 67 -5.26 -16.59 4.51
N HIS A 68 -5.31 -15.31 4.11
CA HIS A 68 -4.45 -14.78 3.06
C HIS A 68 -2.96 -14.96 3.37
N LEU A 69 -2.53 -14.65 4.58
CA LEU A 69 -1.13 -14.83 4.99
C LEU A 69 -0.68 -16.30 4.92
N ARG A 70 -1.55 -17.26 5.28
CA ARG A 70 -1.24 -18.70 5.13
C ARG A 70 -1.11 -19.10 3.67
N GLU A 71 -2.07 -18.69 2.82
CA GLU A 71 -2.05 -18.99 1.39
C GLU A 71 -0.78 -18.44 0.73
N VAL A 72 -0.45 -17.16 0.97
CA VAL A 72 0.75 -16.52 0.45
C VAL A 72 2.02 -17.22 0.95
N LYS A 73 2.08 -17.53 2.26
CA LYS A 73 3.24 -18.21 2.85
C LYS A 73 3.45 -19.59 2.24
N GLU A 74 2.41 -20.36 2.01
CA GLU A 74 2.50 -21.69 1.42
C GLU A 74 3.13 -21.65 0.01
N ILE A 75 2.71 -20.68 -0.82
CA ILE A 75 3.30 -20.49 -2.14
C ILE A 75 4.75 -19.98 -2.04
N ALA A 76 4.98 -18.99 -1.20
CA ALA A 76 6.28 -18.37 -1.01
C ALA A 76 7.35 -19.39 -0.56
N ASP A 77 7.00 -20.25 0.39
CA ASP A 77 7.89 -21.33 0.87
C ASP A 77 8.30 -22.29 -0.26
N LYS A 78 7.37 -22.63 -1.18
CA LYS A 78 7.64 -23.52 -2.33
C LYS A 78 8.65 -22.95 -3.31
N ILE A 79 8.63 -21.64 -3.50
CA ILE A 79 9.53 -20.96 -4.47
C ILE A 79 10.73 -20.28 -3.81
N GLY A 80 10.86 -20.40 -2.48
CA GLY A 80 11.98 -19.84 -1.71
C GLY A 80 11.97 -18.30 -1.66
N VAL A 81 10.78 -17.69 -1.53
CA VAL A 81 10.57 -16.24 -1.36
C VAL A 81 10.04 -15.98 0.04
N GLY A 82 10.46 -14.87 0.65
CA GLY A 82 9.93 -14.39 1.92
C GLY A 82 9.19 -13.07 1.77
N PHE A 83 8.24 -12.82 2.65
CA PHE A 83 7.56 -11.54 2.78
C PHE A 83 7.89 -10.90 4.13
N ILE A 84 8.05 -9.59 4.13
CA ILE A 84 8.29 -8.80 5.34
C ILE A 84 7.46 -7.51 5.30
N GLY A 85 6.75 -7.23 6.40
CA GLY A 85 5.96 -6.00 6.54
C GLY A 85 6.81 -4.87 7.10
N LEU A 86 7.35 -4.03 6.22
CA LEU A 86 8.12 -2.83 6.59
C LEU A 86 7.53 -1.60 5.89
N GLY A 87 7.68 -0.43 6.52
CA GLY A 87 7.21 0.82 5.93
C GLY A 87 8.01 1.28 4.70
N ALA A 88 9.27 0.85 4.58
CA ALA A 88 10.09 1.08 3.40
C ALA A 88 11.07 -0.07 3.18
N ALA A 89 11.47 -0.31 1.93
CA ALA A 89 12.50 -1.28 1.57
C ALA A 89 13.84 -0.89 2.21
N PRO A 90 14.44 -1.77 3.04
CA PRO A 90 15.57 -1.39 3.87
C PRO A 90 16.91 -1.38 3.12
N ILE A 91 17.06 -2.16 2.05
CA ILE A 91 18.34 -2.44 1.38
C ILE A 91 18.36 -1.94 -0.05
N TRP A 92 17.29 -2.20 -0.80
CA TRP A 92 17.25 -1.97 -2.25
C TRP A 92 17.35 -0.49 -2.62
N GLN A 93 18.09 -0.26 -3.69
CA GLN A 93 18.14 1.03 -4.36
C GLN A 93 16.97 1.17 -5.36
N HIS A 94 16.85 2.35 -5.96
CA HIS A 94 15.75 2.61 -6.89
C HIS A 94 15.80 1.70 -8.13
N GLU A 95 16.99 1.42 -8.61
CA GLU A 95 17.28 0.62 -9.80
C GLU A 95 16.98 -0.89 -9.57
N ASP A 96 17.03 -1.33 -8.31
CA ASP A 96 16.77 -2.72 -7.95
C ASP A 96 15.28 -3.08 -8.04
N VAL A 97 14.40 -2.06 -8.03
CA VAL A 97 12.94 -2.25 -7.98
C VAL A 97 12.30 -1.78 -9.28
N GLY A 98 11.97 -2.73 -10.15
CA GLY A 98 11.26 -2.46 -11.39
C GLY A 98 9.79 -2.06 -11.15
N LEU A 99 9.16 -1.47 -12.18
CA LEU A 99 7.72 -1.20 -12.16
C LEU A 99 6.94 -2.45 -12.55
N MET A 100 5.82 -2.67 -11.88
CA MET A 100 4.86 -3.69 -12.27
C MET A 100 4.16 -3.31 -13.57
N PRO A 101 3.75 -4.29 -14.41
CA PRO A 101 3.23 -4.06 -15.76
C PRO A 101 1.77 -3.58 -15.77
N LYS A 102 1.53 -2.43 -15.16
CA LYS A 102 0.24 -1.71 -15.20
C LYS A 102 0.46 -0.36 -15.90
N GLY A 103 -0.35 -0.04 -16.90
CA GLY A 103 -0.22 1.19 -17.68
C GLY A 103 -0.28 2.45 -16.82
N ARG A 104 -1.14 2.46 -15.78
CA ARG A 104 -1.22 3.58 -14.83
C ARG A 104 0.11 3.88 -14.12
N TYR A 105 0.95 2.87 -13.87
CA TYR A 105 2.22 3.05 -13.15
C TYR A 105 3.28 3.73 -14.01
N GLN A 106 3.24 3.52 -15.31
CA GLN A 106 4.11 4.25 -16.24
C GLN A 106 3.77 5.75 -16.26
N LEU A 107 2.47 6.08 -16.28
CA LEU A 107 2.00 7.45 -16.21
C LEU A 107 2.37 8.10 -14.86
N MET A 108 2.18 7.38 -13.75
CA MET A 108 2.56 7.84 -12.42
C MET A 108 4.07 8.07 -12.30
N ASP A 109 4.91 7.16 -12.78
CA ASP A 109 6.37 7.29 -12.72
C ASP A 109 6.86 8.52 -13.50
N ALA A 110 6.29 8.72 -14.70
CA ALA A 110 6.59 9.88 -15.52
C ALA A 110 6.18 11.20 -14.84
N TYR A 111 5.04 11.22 -14.15
CA TYR A 111 4.55 12.37 -13.41
C TYR A 111 5.37 12.62 -12.14
N MET A 112 5.56 11.59 -11.31
CA MET A 112 6.31 11.66 -10.05
C MET A 112 7.79 12.00 -10.24
N GLY A 113 8.30 11.85 -11.45
CA GLY A 113 9.63 12.35 -11.82
C GLY A 113 9.71 13.86 -12.02
N LYS A 114 8.56 14.57 -12.03
CA LYS A 114 8.48 16.03 -12.29
C LYS A 114 8.07 16.83 -11.05
N VAL A 115 7.47 16.18 -10.05
CA VAL A 115 6.93 16.82 -8.85
C VAL A 115 7.53 16.21 -7.59
N GLY A 116 7.98 17.05 -6.65
CA GLY A 116 8.68 16.60 -5.46
C GLY A 116 9.98 15.85 -5.79
N THR A 117 10.63 15.27 -4.79
CA THR A 117 11.86 14.50 -4.97
C THR A 117 11.73 13.03 -4.60
N MET A 118 10.68 12.66 -3.83
CA MET A 118 10.50 11.33 -3.25
C MET A 118 9.39 10.50 -3.91
N GLY A 119 8.72 11.01 -4.97
CA GLY A 119 7.59 10.35 -5.59
C GLY A 119 7.89 8.94 -6.09
N ARG A 120 8.99 8.76 -6.79
CA ARG A 120 9.43 7.43 -7.27
C ARG A 120 9.84 6.49 -6.13
N THR A 121 10.43 7.03 -5.06
CA THR A 121 10.74 6.26 -3.85
C THR A 121 9.46 5.76 -3.17
N MET A 122 8.46 6.62 -3.06
CA MET A 122 7.15 6.24 -2.54
C MET A 122 6.54 5.11 -3.36
N MET A 123 6.48 5.25 -4.69
CA MET A 123 5.89 4.26 -5.57
C MET A 123 6.55 2.88 -5.48
N ARG A 124 7.87 2.83 -5.44
CA ARG A 124 8.60 1.57 -5.62
C ARG A 124 9.06 0.93 -4.32
N ARG A 125 9.28 1.72 -3.26
CA ARG A 125 10.00 1.26 -2.08
C ARG A 125 9.26 1.47 -0.75
N THR A 126 7.98 1.84 -0.78
CA THR A 126 7.18 1.96 0.45
C THR A 126 6.01 1.00 0.47
N CYS A 127 5.68 0.53 1.66
CA CYS A 127 4.50 -0.29 1.95
C CYS A 127 3.71 0.29 3.11
N THR A 128 2.47 -0.10 3.24
CA THR A 128 1.61 0.36 4.32
C THR A 128 0.57 -0.68 4.72
N VAL A 129 -0.03 -0.48 5.88
CA VAL A 129 -1.35 -1.00 6.21
C VAL A 129 -2.31 0.18 6.14
N GLN A 130 -3.44 0.00 5.50
CA GLN A 130 -4.48 1.01 5.37
C GLN A 130 -5.75 0.54 6.06
N VAL A 131 -6.37 1.42 6.83
CA VAL A 131 -7.68 1.21 7.44
C VAL A 131 -8.65 2.22 6.86
N ASN A 132 -9.77 1.75 6.31
CA ASN A 132 -10.85 2.58 5.83
C ASN A 132 -11.94 2.62 6.90
N LEU A 133 -12.40 3.81 7.26
CA LEU A 133 -13.41 4.04 8.28
C LEU A 133 -14.66 4.63 7.63
N ASP A 134 -15.79 3.95 7.85
CA ASP A 134 -17.08 4.44 7.38
C ASP A 134 -17.58 5.61 8.22
N PHE A 135 -18.53 6.37 7.65
CA PHE A 135 -19.25 7.44 8.35
C PHE A 135 -20.74 7.40 7.99
N SER A 136 -21.58 7.78 8.93
CA SER A 136 -23.03 7.71 8.83
C SER A 136 -23.69 9.01 8.34
N SER A 137 -22.97 10.13 8.39
CA SER A 137 -23.45 11.46 8.01
C SER A 137 -22.29 12.40 7.74
N GLU A 138 -22.58 13.58 7.16
CA GLU A 138 -21.58 14.63 6.95
C GLU A 138 -20.94 15.09 8.26
N SER A 139 -21.73 15.25 9.32
CA SER A 139 -21.20 15.63 10.64
C SER A 139 -20.31 14.55 11.24
N ASP A 140 -20.66 13.27 11.09
CA ASP A 140 -19.83 12.14 11.51
C ASP A 140 -18.53 12.08 10.71
N MET A 141 -18.59 12.30 9.40
CA MET A 141 -17.39 12.39 8.56
C MET A 141 -16.46 13.51 9.05
N VAL A 142 -16.97 14.71 9.28
CA VAL A 142 -16.15 15.84 9.76
C VAL A 142 -15.48 15.52 11.08
N GLN A 143 -16.21 14.92 12.02
CA GLN A 143 -15.67 14.54 13.33
C GLN A 143 -14.57 13.48 13.21
N LYS A 144 -14.82 12.41 12.47
CA LYS A 144 -13.85 11.32 12.23
C LYS A 144 -12.61 11.84 11.52
N PHE A 145 -12.78 12.70 10.51
CA PHE A 145 -11.68 13.27 9.76
C PHE A 145 -10.78 14.15 10.64
N ARG A 146 -11.37 15.02 11.49
CA ARG A 146 -10.63 15.82 12.46
C ARG A 146 -9.85 14.94 13.44
N VAL A 147 -10.46 13.91 14.00
CA VAL A 147 -9.80 12.97 14.91
C VAL A 147 -8.66 12.24 14.20
N ALA A 148 -8.88 11.73 13.00
CA ALA A 148 -7.86 11.02 12.23
C ALA A 148 -6.65 11.91 11.93
N LEU A 149 -6.85 13.15 11.50
CA LEU A 149 -5.75 14.09 11.26
C LEU A 149 -5.02 14.48 12.55
N ALA A 150 -5.74 14.68 13.65
CA ALA A 150 -5.13 15.00 14.93
C ALA A 150 -4.29 13.83 15.49
N LEU A 151 -4.71 12.59 15.23
CA LEU A 151 -4.00 11.38 15.67
C LEU A 151 -2.83 10.99 14.75
N GLN A 152 -2.70 11.58 13.57
CA GLN A 152 -1.68 11.22 12.59
C GLN A 152 -0.25 11.18 13.14
N PRO A 153 0.23 12.15 13.96
CA PRO A 153 1.57 12.07 14.56
C PRO A 153 1.72 10.88 15.53
N VAL A 154 0.67 10.60 16.30
CA VAL A 154 0.66 9.47 17.25
C VAL A 154 0.71 8.14 16.50
N ALA A 155 -0.13 7.97 15.48
CA ALA A 155 -0.12 6.78 14.61
C ALA A 155 1.24 6.60 13.94
N THR A 156 1.84 7.68 13.42
CA THR A 156 3.18 7.63 12.83
C THR A 156 4.23 7.15 13.82
N ALA A 157 4.16 7.57 15.07
CA ALA A 157 5.09 7.14 16.11
C ALA A 157 4.88 5.68 16.53
N LEU A 158 3.61 5.24 16.69
CA LEU A 158 3.27 3.87 17.09
C LEU A 158 3.63 2.82 16.04
N PHE A 159 3.40 3.14 14.76
CA PHE A 159 3.61 2.21 13.65
C PHE A 159 4.91 2.45 12.88
N ALA A 160 5.84 3.22 13.43
CA ALA A 160 7.14 3.48 12.83
C ALA A 160 7.96 2.18 12.71
N ASN A 161 8.27 1.76 11.47
CA ASN A 161 9.01 0.53 11.21
C ASN A 161 9.90 0.61 9.94
N SER A 162 10.47 1.79 9.67
CA SER A 162 11.36 2.00 8.52
C SER A 162 12.63 2.80 8.88
N PRO A 163 13.47 2.28 9.81
CA PRO A 163 14.68 2.99 10.25
C PRO A 163 15.87 2.81 9.31
N PHE A 164 15.77 1.93 8.32
CA PHE A 164 16.83 1.63 7.35
C PHE A 164 16.42 2.07 5.96
N PHE A 165 17.40 2.53 5.18
CA PHE A 165 17.24 2.90 3.78
C PHE A 165 18.57 2.71 3.05
N GLU A 166 18.56 1.99 1.92
CA GLU A 166 19.76 1.69 1.13
C GLU A 166 20.90 1.07 1.95
N GLY A 167 20.54 0.15 2.85
CA GLY A 167 21.49 -0.57 3.70
C GLY A 167 22.04 0.25 4.87
N GLN A 168 21.58 1.47 5.08
CA GLN A 168 22.06 2.38 6.13
C GLN A 168 20.97 2.76 7.13
N VAL A 169 21.35 3.09 8.35
CA VAL A 169 20.48 3.75 9.33
C VAL A 169 20.20 5.17 8.83
N ASN A 170 18.94 5.51 8.59
CA ASN A 170 18.56 6.77 7.93
C ASN A 170 18.22 7.93 8.89
N GLY A 171 18.38 7.75 10.21
CA GLY A 171 18.10 8.76 11.22
C GLY A 171 16.61 8.97 11.56
N HIS A 172 15.69 8.24 10.92
CA HIS A 172 14.25 8.28 11.17
C HIS A 172 13.75 6.91 11.62
N LYS A 173 12.81 6.86 12.56
CA LYS A 173 12.09 5.61 12.87
C LYS A 173 11.05 5.26 11.81
N SER A 174 10.48 6.28 11.18
CA SER A 174 9.59 6.17 10.03
C SER A 174 10.13 6.95 8.83
N TRP A 175 11.03 6.34 8.06
CA TRP A 175 11.49 6.90 6.79
C TRP A 175 10.33 7.07 5.80
N ARG A 176 9.36 6.15 5.83
CA ARG A 176 8.14 6.26 5.04
C ARG A 176 7.43 7.60 5.26
N ALA A 177 7.26 8.03 6.51
CA ALA A 177 6.63 9.32 6.80
C ALA A 177 7.45 10.51 6.24
N ARG A 178 8.79 10.42 6.23
CA ARG A 178 9.64 11.43 5.59
C ARG A 178 9.44 11.45 4.07
N VAL A 179 9.37 10.29 3.43
CA VAL A 179 9.12 10.17 1.99
C VAL A 179 7.79 10.85 1.62
N TRP A 180 6.72 10.58 2.35
CA TRP A 180 5.39 11.14 2.09
C TRP A 180 5.27 12.66 2.28
N ARG A 181 6.26 13.29 2.89
CA ARG A 181 6.32 14.76 3.04
C ARG A 181 6.97 15.49 1.88
N ASP A 182 7.45 14.78 0.89
CA ASP A 182 8.14 15.35 -0.28
C ASP A 182 7.67 14.68 -1.59
N LEU A 183 6.37 14.69 -1.76
CA LEU A 183 5.69 14.20 -2.94
C LEU A 183 5.11 15.37 -3.75
N ASP A 184 3.89 15.24 -4.18
CA ASP A 184 3.09 16.22 -4.89
C ASP A 184 2.27 17.05 -3.88
N ALA A 185 2.62 18.31 -3.70
CA ALA A 185 1.96 19.21 -2.73
C ALA A 185 0.48 19.48 -3.06
N ASP A 186 0.06 19.27 -4.31
CA ASP A 186 -1.34 19.42 -4.70
C ASP A 186 -2.22 18.22 -4.29
N ARG A 187 -1.60 17.05 -4.04
CA ARG A 187 -2.31 15.79 -3.71
C ARG A 187 -2.00 15.23 -2.34
N THR A 188 -0.90 15.65 -1.73
CA THR A 188 -0.43 15.15 -0.44
C THR A 188 -0.05 16.31 0.48
N GLY A 189 -0.40 16.22 1.74
CA GLY A 189 -0.06 17.26 2.72
C GLY A 189 -1.03 17.28 3.88
N MET A 190 -0.83 18.27 4.73
CA MET A 190 -1.77 18.58 5.81
C MET A 190 -2.95 19.38 5.26
N LEU A 191 -4.12 19.14 5.82
CA LEU A 191 -5.37 19.80 5.45
C LEU A 191 -5.89 20.66 6.61
N PRO A 192 -5.28 21.82 6.89
CA PRO A 192 -5.63 22.63 8.07
C PRO A 192 -7.10 23.11 8.04
N PHE A 193 -7.68 23.31 6.86
CA PHE A 193 -9.07 23.72 6.70
C PHE A 193 -10.10 22.73 7.29
N VAL A 194 -9.70 21.47 7.53
CA VAL A 194 -10.56 20.47 8.17
C VAL A 194 -10.94 20.88 9.60
N PHE A 195 -10.09 21.66 10.27
CA PHE A 195 -10.32 22.15 11.62
C PHE A 195 -11.08 23.49 11.68
N GLU A 196 -11.35 24.11 10.54
CA GLU A 196 -12.09 25.36 10.46
C GLU A 196 -13.61 25.14 10.59
N ASP A 197 -14.34 26.21 10.94
CA ASP A 197 -15.79 26.22 10.91
C ASP A 197 -16.30 26.06 9.46
N GLY A 198 -17.45 25.41 9.32
CA GLY A 198 -18.04 25.17 8.00
C GLY A 198 -17.39 24.03 7.18
N MET A 199 -16.54 23.22 7.82
CA MET A 199 -16.06 22.00 7.17
C MET A 199 -17.21 21.04 6.84
N GLY A 200 -17.24 20.52 5.63
CA GLY A 200 -18.25 19.60 5.10
C GLY A 200 -17.85 19.06 3.74
N PHE A 201 -18.72 18.31 3.09
CA PHE A 201 -18.45 17.70 1.77
C PHE A 201 -18.05 18.73 0.73
N GLN A 202 -18.80 19.84 0.65
CA GLN A 202 -18.51 20.90 -0.33
C GLN A 202 -17.18 21.63 -0.09
N ARG A 203 -16.73 21.69 1.17
CA ARG A 203 -15.44 22.33 1.51
C ARG A 203 -14.27 21.41 1.20
N TYR A 204 -14.49 20.11 1.21
CA TYR A 204 -13.48 19.09 0.91
C TYR A 204 -13.23 18.96 -0.60
N VAL A 205 -14.27 19.04 -1.43
CA VAL A 205 -14.22 18.96 -2.90
C VAL A 205 -13.93 20.33 -3.49
#